data_f2526f9dfebca653da90e90cca6c6013
#
_entry.id   f2526f9dfebca653da90e90cca6c6013
#
_cell.length_a   1.000
_cell.length_b   1.000
_cell.length_c   1.000
_cell.angle_alpha   90.00
_cell.angle_beta   90.00
_cell.angle_gamma   90.00
#
_symmetry.space_group_name_H-M   'P 1'
#
loop_
_entity.id
_entity.type
_entity.pdbx_description
1 polymer ?
#
loop_
_entity_poly.entity_id
_entity_poly.type
_entity_poly.pdbx_seq_one_letter_code
_entity_poly.pdbx_strand_id
1 'polypeptide(L)'
;MPYSRAAVDAPFGAIPHGKDLGTHVYRTDGPAAAIYWGDFVGQMADGCVETITSATASMILGVAAHYMAAAATTGIAVYDDPNQEFMIQDDGDTTAMTALSEGTVVSTILTTGSTTTLRSAHEIDSSTAAAAPTAAVGHSLKVLRLAEVEADSYASAAGSPRRWIVRVLPIFHQLATASGI
;
A
#
# COMPACT_ATOMS: atom_id res chain seq x y z
N MET A 1 -30.76 12.83 10.97
CA MET A 1 -30.05 11.56 11.30
C MET A 1 -28.87 11.48 10.38
N PRO A 2 -27.63 11.44 10.86
CA PRO A 2 -26.50 11.19 10.00
C PRO A 2 -26.63 9.76 9.47
N TYR A 3 -26.63 9.61 8.16
CA TYR A 3 -26.52 8.31 7.52
C TYR A 3 -25.13 7.75 7.84
N SER A 4 -25.06 6.90 8.84
CA SER A 4 -23.88 6.04 9.04
C SER A 4 -23.87 5.05 7.88
N ARG A 5 -23.16 5.36 6.82
CA ARG A 5 -22.81 4.37 5.82
C ARG A 5 -21.79 3.45 6.49
N ALA A 6 -22.15 2.18 6.70
CA ALA A 6 -21.18 1.19 7.13
C ALA A 6 -19.99 1.23 6.16
N ALA A 7 -18.77 1.21 6.69
CA ALA A 7 -17.60 1.07 5.86
C ALA A 7 -17.77 -0.21 5.02
N VAL A 8 -17.65 -0.09 3.72
CA VAL A 8 -17.78 -1.21 2.79
C VAL A 8 -16.38 -1.77 2.62
N ASP A 9 -16.23 -3.07 2.86
CA ASP A 9 -15.02 -3.78 2.51
C ASP A 9 -14.90 -3.80 0.98
N ALA A 10 -14.07 -2.91 0.46
CA ALA A 10 -13.83 -2.72 -0.96
C ALA A 10 -12.38 -2.22 -1.15
N PRO A 11 -11.40 -3.09 -1.00
CA PRO A 11 -10.00 -2.72 -1.14
C PRO A 11 -9.73 -2.13 -2.53
N PHE A 12 -8.91 -1.12 -2.57
CA PHE A 12 -8.57 -0.37 -3.78
C PHE A 12 -7.06 -0.16 -3.94
N GLY A 13 -6.26 -0.79 -3.08
CA GLY A 13 -4.83 -0.60 -3.00
C GLY A 13 -4.41 0.74 -2.39
N ALA A 14 -3.17 1.11 -2.61
CA ALA A 14 -2.64 2.40 -2.18
C ALA A 14 -2.88 3.46 -3.25
N ILE A 15 -3.47 4.58 -2.90
CA ILE A 15 -3.66 5.72 -3.80
C ILE A 15 -2.94 6.95 -3.24
N PRO A 16 -2.29 7.78 -4.08
CA PRO A 16 -1.59 8.96 -3.60
C PRO A 16 -2.54 9.90 -2.86
N HIS A 17 -2.06 10.46 -1.75
CA HIS A 17 -2.78 11.38 -0.88
C HIS A 17 -1.98 12.63 -0.63
N GLY A 18 -2.66 13.76 -0.42
CA GLY A 18 -2.04 15.05 -0.19
C GLY A 18 -1.37 15.62 -1.45
N LYS A 19 -0.12 16.06 -1.33
CA LYS A 19 0.65 16.57 -2.46
C LYS A 19 1.10 15.41 -3.35
N ASP A 20 0.76 15.47 -4.63
CA ASP A 20 1.34 14.59 -5.63
C ASP A 20 2.80 14.99 -5.87
N LEU A 21 3.73 14.10 -5.54
CA LEU A 21 5.17 14.29 -5.71
C LEU A 21 5.68 13.80 -7.07
N GLY A 22 4.76 13.35 -7.92
CA GLY A 22 5.04 12.91 -9.29
C GLY A 22 5.27 11.41 -9.41
N THR A 23 5.48 10.99 -10.65
CA THR A 23 5.77 9.60 -11.01
C THR A 23 6.96 9.54 -11.93
N HIS A 24 7.72 8.44 -11.85
CA HIS A 24 8.72 8.07 -12.85
C HIS A 24 8.29 6.80 -13.59
N VAL A 25 8.74 6.67 -14.83
CA VAL A 25 8.46 5.49 -15.65
C VAL A 25 9.61 4.52 -15.55
N TYR A 26 9.28 3.30 -15.16
CA TYR A 26 10.22 2.21 -14.99
C TYR A 26 10.02 1.14 -16.07
N ARG A 27 11.10 0.46 -16.39
CA ARG A 27 11.09 -0.65 -17.33
C ARG A 27 10.39 -1.87 -16.72
N THR A 28 9.70 -2.61 -17.57
CA THR A 28 9.20 -3.97 -17.30
C THR A 28 9.62 -4.87 -18.44
N ASP A 29 9.78 -6.14 -18.18
CA ASP A 29 10.16 -7.16 -19.18
C ASP A 29 9.11 -8.27 -19.35
N GLY A 30 7.86 -7.94 -19.07
CA GLY A 30 6.75 -8.87 -19.14
C GLY A 30 6.55 -9.60 -17.81
N PRO A 31 6.12 -8.88 -16.74
CA PRO A 31 5.93 -9.47 -15.42
C PRO A 31 5.04 -10.70 -15.48
N ALA A 32 5.36 -11.71 -14.68
CA ALA A 32 4.59 -12.97 -14.62
C ALA A 32 3.12 -12.75 -14.21
N ALA A 33 2.87 -11.72 -13.41
CA ALA A 33 1.54 -11.31 -12.97
C ALA A 33 1.21 -9.90 -13.47
N ALA A 34 -0.07 -9.59 -13.65
CA ALA A 34 -0.52 -8.23 -13.91
C ALA A 34 -0.19 -7.33 -12.71
N ILE A 35 0.14 -6.08 -13.00
CA ILE A 35 0.31 -5.02 -12.00
C ILE A 35 -0.96 -4.17 -12.04
N TYR A 36 -1.61 -4.00 -10.90
CA TYR A 36 -2.84 -3.23 -10.79
C TYR A 36 -2.55 -1.81 -10.28
N TRP A 37 -3.39 -0.86 -10.67
CA TRP A 37 -3.31 0.48 -10.11
C TRP A 37 -3.47 0.44 -8.58
N GLY A 38 -2.47 0.94 -7.89
CA GLY A 38 -2.41 0.94 -6.42
C GLY A 38 -1.63 -0.24 -5.83
N ASP A 39 -1.05 -1.13 -6.65
CA ASP A 39 -0.14 -2.17 -6.16
C ASP A 39 1.16 -1.56 -5.65
N PHE A 40 1.66 -2.06 -4.53
CA PHE A 40 3.04 -1.86 -4.15
C PHE A 40 3.93 -2.64 -5.11
N VAL A 41 4.94 -1.96 -5.64
CA VAL A 41 5.88 -2.53 -6.60
C VAL A 41 7.32 -2.38 -6.11
N GLY A 42 8.18 -3.28 -6.57
CA GLY A 42 9.61 -3.26 -6.31
C GLY A 42 10.40 -3.41 -7.60
N GLN A 43 11.60 -2.84 -7.64
CA GLN A 43 12.55 -3.09 -8.71
C GLN A 43 13.33 -4.36 -8.39
N MET A 44 13.35 -5.29 -9.33
CA MET A 44 14.02 -6.57 -9.21
C MET A 44 15.50 -6.48 -9.63
N ALA A 45 16.26 -7.54 -9.39
CA ALA A 45 17.71 -7.58 -9.68
C ALA A 45 18.05 -7.40 -11.17
N ASP A 46 17.12 -7.67 -12.07
CA ASP A 46 17.25 -7.45 -13.52
C ASP A 46 16.97 -5.99 -13.93
N GLY A 47 16.62 -5.13 -12.97
CA GLY A 47 16.28 -3.73 -13.16
C GLY A 47 14.84 -3.50 -13.60
N CYS A 48 14.02 -4.54 -13.71
CA CYS A 48 12.60 -4.44 -14.06
C CYS A 48 11.72 -4.27 -12.82
N VAL A 49 10.54 -3.71 -13.00
CA VAL A 49 9.56 -3.51 -11.92
C VAL A 49 8.49 -4.58 -11.98
N GLU A 50 8.22 -5.17 -10.82
CA GLU A 50 7.15 -6.14 -10.60
C GLU A 50 6.34 -5.80 -9.36
N THR A 51 5.14 -6.39 -9.23
CA THR A 51 4.41 -6.35 -7.96
C THR A 51 5.16 -7.11 -6.90
N ILE A 52 5.22 -6.57 -5.67
CA ILE A 52 5.84 -7.30 -4.56
C ILE A 52 4.93 -8.48 -4.16
N THR A 53 5.55 -9.62 -3.86
CA THR A 53 4.82 -10.86 -3.53
C THR A 53 4.97 -11.27 -2.06
N SER A 54 5.82 -10.57 -1.31
CA SER A 54 6.05 -10.86 0.10
C SER A 54 6.06 -9.57 0.91
N ALA A 55 5.17 -9.48 1.88
CA ALA A 55 5.12 -8.37 2.83
C ALA A 55 6.32 -8.34 3.80
N THR A 56 7.04 -9.45 3.94
CA THR A 56 8.06 -9.62 4.99
C THR A 56 9.50 -9.34 4.54
N ALA A 57 9.78 -9.33 3.24
CA ALA A 57 11.16 -9.27 2.75
C ALA A 57 11.36 -8.35 1.54
N SER A 58 10.30 -7.78 1.01
CA SER A 58 10.40 -7.02 -0.24
C SER A 58 10.66 -5.54 0.04
N MET A 59 11.67 -5.02 -0.63
CA MET A 59 11.90 -3.59 -0.72
C MET A 59 10.86 -3.00 -1.66
N ILE A 60 10.22 -1.91 -1.24
CA ILE A 60 9.19 -1.20 -2.00
C ILE A 60 9.85 -0.07 -2.79
N LEU A 61 9.71 -0.06 -4.10
CA LEU A 61 10.08 1.08 -4.93
C LEU A 61 9.02 2.19 -4.80
N GLY A 62 7.76 1.81 -4.81
CA GLY A 62 6.65 2.74 -4.75
C GLY A 62 5.31 2.06 -5.04
N VAL A 63 4.38 2.83 -5.60
CA VAL A 63 3.01 2.40 -5.93
C VAL A 63 2.73 2.60 -7.41
N ALA A 64 2.18 1.58 -8.06
CA ALA A 64 1.82 1.63 -9.48
C ALA A 64 0.72 2.67 -9.76
N ALA A 65 0.97 3.55 -10.71
CA ALA A 65 0.07 4.65 -11.07
C ALA A 65 -1.00 4.24 -12.11
N HIS A 66 -0.90 3.07 -12.70
CA HIS A 66 -1.88 2.53 -13.64
C HIS A 66 -1.80 1.00 -13.72
N TYR A 67 -2.79 0.40 -14.34
CA TYR A 67 -2.81 -1.03 -14.61
C TYR A 67 -1.86 -1.41 -15.73
N MET A 68 -1.20 -2.54 -15.59
CA MET A 68 -0.42 -3.18 -16.64
C MET A 68 -0.73 -4.69 -16.70
N ALA A 69 -1.04 -5.18 -17.89
CA ALA A 69 -1.31 -6.61 -18.08
C ALA A 69 -0.05 -7.46 -17.86
N ALA A 70 -0.23 -8.71 -17.46
CA ALA A 70 0.85 -9.69 -17.44
C ALA A 70 1.52 -9.80 -18.83
N ALA A 71 2.80 -10.08 -18.84
CA ALA A 71 3.64 -10.18 -20.04
C ALA A 71 3.74 -8.90 -20.90
N ALA A 72 3.22 -7.75 -20.42
CA ALA A 72 3.41 -6.47 -21.11
C ALA A 72 4.86 -5.97 -20.92
N THR A 73 5.46 -5.48 -21.98
CA THR A 73 6.85 -4.97 -22.00
C THR A 73 6.92 -3.44 -22.08
N THR A 74 5.81 -2.77 -21.86
CA THR A 74 5.74 -1.30 -21.79
C THR A 74 6.22 -0.83 -20.41
N GLY A 75 6.71 0.41 -20.32
CA GLY A 75 7.05 1.00 -19.03
C GLY A 75 5.83 1.21 -18.15
N ILE A 76 6.05 1.15 -16.83
CA ILE A 76 5.03 1.45 -15.81
C ILE A 76 5.39 2.72 -15.05
N ALA A 77 4.41 3.62 -14.88
CA ALA A 77 4.59 4.78 -14.02
C ALA A 77 4.39 4.39 -12.55
N VAL A 78 5.28 4.85 -11.69
CA VAL A 78 5.31 4.54 -10.26
C VAL A 78 5.42 5.83 -9.46
N TYR A 79 4.61 5.98 -8.42
CA TYR A 79 4.79 6.98 -7.38
C TYR A 79 5.91 6.51 -6.47
N ASP A 80 7.12 7.01 -6.69
CA ASP A 80 8.36 6.50 -6.10
C ASP A 80 9.06 7.48 -5.16
N ASP A 81 8.46 8.64 -4.87
CA ASP A 81 9.02 9.56 -3.88
C ASP A 81 8.89 8.96 -2.47
N PRO A 82 9.98 8.83 -1.70
CA PRO A 82 9.95 8.29 -0.34
C PRO A 82 9.06 9.06 0.64
N ASN A 83 8.69 10.29 0.32
CA ASN A 83 7.82 11.12 1.15
C ASN A 83 6.36 11.12 0.67
N GLN A 84 6.04 10.40 -0.42
CA GLN A 84 4.67 10.32 -0.89
C GLN A 84 3.80 9.64 0.17
N GLU A 85 2.72 10.32 0.54
CA GLU A 85 1.65 9.75 1.37
C GLU A 85 0.66 8.99 0.49
N PHE A 86 0.11 7.92 1.04
CA PHE A 86 -0.89 7.09 0.37
C PHE A 86 -2.09 6.89 1.28
N MET A 87 -3.28 6.85 0.70
CA MET A 87 -4.47 6.35 1.36
C MET A 87 -4.68 4.89 0.99
N ILE A 88 -4.89 4.04 2.01
CA ILE A 88 -5.11 2.60 1.85
C ILE A 88 -6.08 2.11 2.91
N GLN A 89 -6.89 1.10 2.58
CA GLN A 89 -7.82 0.47 3.50
C GLN A 89 -7.12 -0.57 4.37
N ASP A 90 -7.55 -0.74 5.62
CA ASP A 90 -7.19 -1.90 6.43
C ASP A 90 -8.14 -3.07 6.15
N ASP A 91 -7.73 -4.29 6.53
CA ASP A 91 -8.49 -5.52 6.29
C ASP A 91 -9.74 -5.69 7.18
N GLY A 92 -9.93 -4.75 8.13
CA GLY A 92 -11.10 -4.77 9.00
C GLY A 92 -11.25 -6.04 9.82
N ASP A 93 -10.16 -6.73 10.17
CA ASP A 93 -10.21 -7.94 10.97
C ASP A 93 -10.66 -7.66 12.43
N THR A 94 -10.60 -8.68 13.29
CA THR A 94 -11.00 -8.55 14.70
C THR A 94 -10.11 -7.63 15.53
N THR A 95 -8.91 -7.29 15.04
CA THR A 95 -7.97 -6.35 15.67
C THR A 95 -8.12 -4.99 15.04
N ALA A 96 -9.08 -4.21 15.50
CA ALA A 96 -9.34 -2.88 14.97
C ALA A 96 -8.16 -1.93 15.19
N MET A 97 -7.68 -1.29 14.14
CA MET A 97 -6.81 -0.13 14.27
C MET A 97 -7.61 1.03 14.90
N THR A 98 -6.96 1.76 15.81
CA THR A 98 -7.56 2.84 16.60
C THR A 98 -6.72 4.11 16.50
N ALA A 99 -7.10 5.18 17.18
CA ALA A 99 -6.26 6.36 17.33
C ALA A 99 -4.84 6.05 17.87
N LEU A 100 -4.69 4.98 18.66
CA LEU A 100 -3.39 4.52 19.16
C LEU A 100 -2.53 3.89 18.06
N SER A 101 -3.10 3.54 16.91
CA SER A 101 -2.36 3.03 15.76
C SER A 101 -1.64 4.13 14.97
N GLU A 102 -1.98 5.41 15.19
CA GLU A 102 -1.23 6.51 14.60
C GLU A 102 0.21 6.51 15.11
N GLY A 103 1.13 6.70 14.21
CA GLY A 103 2.56 6.63 14.51
C GLY A 103 3.11 5.20 14.64
N THR A 104 2.30 4.15 14.57
CA THR A 104 2.76 2.76 14.53
C THR A 104 3.22 2.34 13.12
N VAL A 105 3.73 1.15 13.03
CA VAL A 105 4.11 0.52 11.76
C VAL A 105 3.27 -0.73 11.53
N VAL A 106 2.98 -1.01 10.28
CA VAL A 106 2.09 -2.11 9.86
C VAL A 106 2.65 -2.84 8.65
N SER A 107 2.23 -4.08 8.47
CA SER A 107 2.45 -4.86 7.26
C SER A 107 1.34 -4.61 6.23
N THR A 108 1.56 -5.13 5.04
CA THR A 108 0.56 -5.15 3.96
C THR A 108 0.07 -6.56 3.70
N ILE A 109 -1.20 -6.69 3.35
CA ILE A 109 -1.77 -7.88 2.73
C ILE A 109 -1.70 -7.66 1.22
N LEU A 110 -1.04 -8.57 0.51
CA LEU A 110 -0.77 -8.47 -0.94
C LEU A 110 -1.73 -9.38 -1.72
N THR A 111 -2.98 -8.99 -1.80
CA THR A 111 -4.01 -9.70 -2.54
C THR A 111 -4.01 -9.26 -4.00
N THR A 112 -4.16 -10.22 -4.92
CA THR A 112 -4.27 -9.93 -6.34
C THR A 112 -5.43 -8.99 -6.63
N GLY A 113 -5.19 -7.97 -7.43
CA GLY A 113 -6.19 -6.97 -7.79
C GLY A 113 -7.31 -7.50 -8.69
N SER A 114 -8.28 -6.66 -8.96
CA SER A 114 -9.46 -6.98 -9.74
C SER A 114 -9.27 -6.72 -11.23
N THR A 115 -9.46 -7.73 -12.06
CA THR A 115 -9.44 -7.60 -13.52
C THR A 115 -10.61 -6.79 -14.08
N THR A 116 -11.67 -6.61 -13.31
CA THR A 116 -12.84 -5.81 -13.69
C THR A 116 -12.63 -4.32 -13.43
N THR A 117 -12.09 -3.97 -12.25
CA THR A 117 -11.84 -2.57 -11.86
C THR A 117 -10.45 -2.10 -12.24
N LEU A 118 -9.53 -3.02 -12.55
CA LEU A 118 -8.10 -2.79 -12.81
C LEU A 118 -7.38 -2.14 -11.61
N ARG A 119 -7.94 -2.35 -10.41
CA ARG A 119 -7.42 -1.82 -9.15
C ARG A 119 -6.82 -2.92 -8.31
N SER A 120 -5.84 -2.54 -7.53
CA SER A 120 -5.23 -3.35 -6.48
C SER A 120 -6.26 -3.79 -5.44
N ALA A 121 -5.96 -4.91 -4.79
CA ALA A 121 -6.62 -5.34 -3.57
C ALA A 121 -5.62 -5.46 -2.41
N HIS A 122 -4.53 -4.68 -2.45
CA HIS A 122 -3.61 -4.56 -1.32
C HIS A 122 -4.28 -3.79 -0.18
N GLU A 123 -4.07 -4.24 1.05
CA GLU A 123 -4.63 -3.68 2.27
C GLU A 123 -3.56 -3.59 3.36
N ILE A 124 -3.85 -2.86 4.42
CA ILE A 124 -3.09 -2.93 5.67
C ILE A 124 -3.54 -4.16 6.45
N ASP A 125 -2.58 -4.93 6.95
CA ASP A 125 -2.82 -5.96 7.95
C ASP A 125 -2.92 -5.29 9.35
N SER A 126 -4.14 -5.09 9.79
CA SER A 126 -4.45 -4.39 11.05
C SER A 126 -3.91 -5.10 12.28
N SER A 127 -3.78 -6.44 12.21
CA SER A 127 -3.27 -7.28 13.30
C SER A 127 -1.77 -7.06 13.58
N THR A 128 -1.04 -6.47 12.62
CA THR A 128 0.41 -6.25 12.72
C THR A 128 0.80 -4.89 13.30
N ALA A 129 -0.15 -4.04 13.68
CA ALA A 129 0.14 -2.70 14.18
C ALA A 129 1.08 -2.74 15.40
N ALA A 130 2.26 -2.18 15.28
CA ALA A 130 3.32 -2.21 16.29
C ALA A 130 4.01 -0.85 16.45
N ALA A 131 4.56 -0.59 17.63
CA ALA A 131 5.23 0.68 17.93
C ALA A 131 6.55 0.88 17.17
N ALA A 132 7.21 -0.22 16.78
CA ALA A 132 8.51 -0.18 16.10
C ALA A 132 8.57 -1.24 14.99
N PRO A 133 9.28 -0.96 13.88
CA PRO A 133 9.45 -1.93 12.83
C PRO A 133 10.27 -3.13 13.33
N THR A 134 9.78 -4.33 13.01
CA THR A 134 10.54 -5.56 13.20
C THR A 134 10.69 -6.24 11.85
N ALA A 135 11.92 -6.58 11.48
CA ALA A 135 12.20 -7.23 10.20
C ALA A 135 11.47 -8.58 10.03
N ALA A 136 11.13 -9.23 11.17
CA ALA A 136 10.50 -10.54 11.16
C ALA A 136 9.03 -10.53 10.70
N VAL A 137 8.36 -9.38 10.73
CA VAL A 137 6.93 -9.24 10.36
C VAL A 137 6.68 -8.29 9.19
N GLY A 138 7.76 -7.84 8.52
CA GLY A 138 7.64 -7.07 7.28
C GLY A 138 6.88 -5.75 7.40
N HIS A 139 6.98 -5.09 8.55
CA HIS A 139 6.38 -3.78 8.77
C HIS A 139 6.94 -2.74 7.79
N SER A 140 6.29 -2.60 6.65
CA SER A 140 6.77 -1.78 5.55
C SER A 140 6.17 -0.38 5.52
N LEU A 141 5.06 -0.17 6.21
CA LEU A 141 4.33 1.10 6.20
C LEU A 141 4.32 1.76 7.59
N LYS A 142 4.42 3.09 7.60
CA LYS A 142 4.18 3.96 8.74
C LYS A 142 2.76 4.49 8.66
N VAL A 143 1.94 4.26 9.67
CA VAL A 143 0.62 4.86 9.82
C VAL A 143 0.81 6.31 10.27
N LEU A 144 0.27 7.25 9.53
CA LEU A 144 0.34 8.68 9.85
C LEU A 144 -0.91 9.15 10.59
N ARG A 145 -2.10 8.85 10.05
CA ARG A 145 -3.39 9.22 10.62
C ARG A 145 -4.54 8.47 9.95
N LEU A 146 -5.71 8.51 10.57
CA LEU A 146 -6.95 8.11 9.90
C LEU A 146 -7.22 9.04 8.71
N ALA A 147 -7.67 8.51 7.59
CA ALA A 147 -8.16 9.34 6.49
C ALA A 147 -9.50 9.97 6.91
N GLU A 148 -9.59 11.30 6.83
CA GLU A 148 -10.81 12.04 7.14
C GLU A 148 -11.82 11.90 6.01
N VAL A 149 -12.41 10.71 5.86
CA VAL A 149 -13.48 10.43 4.92
C VAL A 149 -14.78 10.16 5.68
N GLU A 150 -15.90 10.54 5.12
CA GLU A 150 -17.19 10.61 5.79
C GLU A 150 -17.65 9.32 6.49
N ALA A 151 -17.13 8.16 6.05
CA ALA A 151 -17.48 6.86 6.62
C ALA A 151 -16.51 6.34 7.68
N ASP A 152 -15.33 6.93 7.80
CA ASP A 152 -14.27 6.42 8.68
C ASP A 152 -14.30 7.14 10.02
N SER A 153 -14.24 6.37 11.10
CA SER A 153 -14.25 6.87 12.48
C SER A 153 -13.46 5.95 13.39
N TYR A 154 -12.74 6.51 14.33
CA TYR A 154 -12.09 5.72 15.40
C TYR A 154 -13.08 4.94 16.26
N ALA A 155 -14.35 5.33 16.26
CA ALA A 155 -15.43 4.66 17.00
C ALA A 155 -16.06 3.49 16.23
N SER A 156 -15.65 3.21 14.99
CA SER A 156 -16.15 2.08 14.23
C SER A 156 -15.83 0.76 14.95
N ALA A 157 -16.74 -0.20 14.86
CA ALA A 157 -16.56 -1.50 15.49
C ALA A 157 -15.38 -2.27 14.84
N ALA A 158 -14.80 -3.19 15.58
CA ALA A 158 -13.92 -4.22 15.01
C ALA A 158 -14.67 -4.95 13.86
N GLY A 159 -13.95 -5.31 12.81
CA GLY A 159 -14.56 -5.89 11.61
C GLY A 159 -15.10 -4.86 10.60
N SER A 160 -14.88 -3.57 10.84
CA SER A 160 -15.23 -2.51 9.88
C SER A 160 -13.94 -1.93 9.30
N PRO A 161 -13.62 -2.19 8.03
CA PRO A 161 -12.41 -1.68 7.41
C PRO A 161 -12.44 -0.15 7.36
N ARG A 162 -11.27 0.46 7.50
CA ARG A 162 -11.07 1.91 7.54
C ARG A 162 -9.96 2.31 6.58
N ARG A 163 -9.95 3.57 6.21
CA ARG A 163 -8.90 4.13 5.35
C ARG A 163 -7.90 4.92 6.18
N TRP A 164 -6.65 4.65 5.95
CA TRP A 164 -5.52 5.25 6.66
C TRP A 164 -4.59 5.97 5.71
N ILE A 165 -4.02 7.06 6.17
CA ILE A 165 -2.91 7.71 5.48
C ILE A 165 -1.62 7.09 6.00
N VAL A 166 -0.85 6.57 5.08
CA VAL A 166 0.40 5.86 5.35
C VAL A 166 1.54 6.38 4.48
N ARG A 167 2.75 6.01 4.85
CA ARG A 167 3.95 6.21 4.03
C ARG A 167 4.81 4.95 4.10
N VAL A 168 5.51 4.64 3.01
CA VAL A 168 6.52 3.59 3.02
C VAL A 168 7.65 3.98 3.98
N LEU A 169 8.05 3.07 4.85
CA LEU A 169 9.17 3.33 5.76
C LEU A 169 10.48 3.47 4.96
N PRO A 170 11.32 4.46 5.27
CA PRO A 170 12.58 4.67 4.53
C PRO A 170 13.48 3.43 4.48
N ILE A 171 13.51 2.61 5.53
CA ILE A 171 14.30 1.36 5.57
C ILE A 171 13.79 0.28 4.61
N PHE A 172 12.57 0.38 4.12
CA PHE A 172 11.95 -0.52 3.14
C PHE A 172 11.75 0.15 1.77
N HIS A 173 12.12 1.42 1.63
CA HIS A 173 11.97 2.14 0.37
C HIS A 173 13.28 2.09 -0.43
N GLN A 174 13.22 1.54 -1.64
CA GLN A 174 14.43 1.29 -2.46
C GLN A 174 15.24 2.57 -2.74
N LEU A 175 14.59 3.71 -2.94
CA LEU A 175 15.28 4.98 -3.19
C LEU A 175 15.74 5.71 -1.92
N ALA A 176 15.26 5.31 -0.74
CA ALA A 176 15.61 5.94 0.53
C ALA A 176 16.72 5.21 1.28
N THR A 177 17.02 3.95 0.91
CA THR A 177 18.08 3.16 1.54
C THR A 177 19.42 3.45 0.90
N ALA A 178 20.48 3.53 1.73
CA ALA A 178 21.86 3.71 1.26
C ALA A 178 22.42 2.47 0.53
N SER A 179 21.79 1.32 0.71
CA SER A 179 22.14 0.08 0.02
C SER A 179 21.24 -0.01 -1.21
N GLY A 180 21.70 0.37 -2.36
CA GLY A 180 21.00 0.09 -3.61
C GLY A 180 20.56 -1.37 -3.73
N ILE A 181 19.93 -1.69 -4.83
CA ILE A 181 19.51 -3.06 -5.16
C ILE A 181 20.73 -3.98 -5.15
#